data_99a3acfa84b20b0601fb05d157f69bd4
#
_entry.id   99a3acfa84b20b0601fb05d157f69bd4
#
_cell.length_a   1.000
_cell.length_b   1.000
_cell.length_c   1.000
_cell.angle_alpha   90.00
_cell.angle_beta   90.00
_cell.angle_gamma   90.00
#
_symmetry.space_group_name_H-M   'P 1'
#
loop_
_entity.id
_entity.type
_entity.pdbx_description
1 polymer ?
#
loop_
_entity_poly.entity_id
_entity_poly.type
_entity_poly.pdbx_seq_one_letter_code
_entity_poly.pdbx_strand_id
1 'polypeptide(L)'
;PSSNNALDMFREMYLICVLQKLREKNAAAADANAILKAATAGSARCMGLPEADCIAPGKLADLTVIDLHRPNMQPINNITKNLVYSGAKTNVRLTMVDGRILYENGRFLNTDTDKIYKNAQAVIDRIR
;
A
#
# COMPACT_ATOMS: atom_id res chain seq x y z
N PRO A 1 8.89 10.29 -3.09
CA PRO A 1 8.49 10.17 -4.50
C PRO A 1 9.50 10.70 -5.51
N SER A 2 10.81 10.50 -5.27
CA SER A 2 11.84 10.97 -6.20
C SER A 2 11.81 10.25 -7.55
N SER A 3 11.31 9.03 -7.61
CA SER A 3 11.24 8.20 -8.82
C SER A 3 9.83 7.84 -9.26
N ASN A 4 8.80 8.13 -8.46
CA ASN A 4 7.41 7.80 -8.74
C ASN A 4 6.47 8.80 -8.07
N ASN A 5 5.57 9.39 -8.83
CA ASN A 5 4.59 10.35 -8.33
C ASN A 5 3.38 9.69 -7.63
N ALA A 6 3.17 8.38 -7.84
CA ALA A 6 2.09 7.65 -7.22
C ALA A 6 2.61 6.94 -5.95
N LEU A 7 2.18 7.40 -4.78
CA LEU A 7 2.39 6.71 -3.51
C LEU A 7 1.27 5.67 -3.34
N ASP A 8 1.36 4.57 -4.08
CA ASP A 8 0.32 3.54 -4.15
C ASP A 8 0.94 2.14 -4.26
N MET A 9 1.05 1.44 -3.13
CA MET A 9 1.65 0.12 -3.07
C MET A 9 0.85 -0.94 -3.86
N PHE A 10 -0.47 -0.79 -4.00
CA PHE A 10 -1.26 -1.70 -4.83
C PHE A 10 -0.86 -1.60 -6.30
N ARG A 11 -0.66 -0.37 -6.78
CA ARG A 11 -0.17 -0.12 -8.13
C ARG A 11 1.23 -0.71 -8.34
N GLU A 12 2.13 -0.58 -7.37
CA GLU A 12 3.47 -1.16 -7.46
C GLU A 12 3.41 -2.68 -7.53
N MET A 13 2.61 -3.33 -6.68
CA MET A 13 2.42 -4.78 -6.74
C MET A 13 1.87 -5.24 -8.08
N TYR A 14 0.89 -4.54 -8.63
CA TYR A 14 0.34 -4.81 -9.96
C TYR A 14 1.40 -4.68 -11.06
N LEU A 15 2.17 -3.59 -11.06
CA LEU A 15 3.22 -3.34 -12.04
C LEU A 15 4.31 -4.42 -12.00
N ILE A 16 4.75 -4.83 -10.82
CA ILE A 16 5.71 -5.94 -10.68
C ILE A 16 5.15 -7.20 -11.35
N CYS A 17 3.88 -7.54 -11.08
CA CYS A 17 3.24 -8.69 -11.70
C CYS A 17 3.24 -8.63 -13.22
N VAL A 18 2.75 -7.54 -13.80
CA VAL A 18 2.57 -7.46 -15.27
C VAL A 18 3.90 -7.34 -15.99
N LEU A 19 4.85 -6.59 -15.46
CA LEU A 19 6.17 -6.42 -16.06
C LEU A 19 6.98 -7.73 -16.02
N GLN A 20 6.91 -8.47 -14.92
CA GLN A 20 7.57 -9.77 -14.83
C GLN A 20 6.98 -10.79 -15.83
N LYS A 21 5.65 -10.86 -15.96
CA LYS A 21 4.99 -11.71 -16.96
C LYS A 21 5.39 -11.34 -18.38
N LEU A 22 5.47 -10.05 -18.66
CA LEU A 22 5.91 -9.56 -19.98
C LEU A 22 7.37 -9.95 -20.25
N ARG A 23 8.27 -9.73 -19.28
CA ARG A 23 9.69 -10.07 -19.40
C ARG A 23 9.90 -11.56 -19.66
N GLU A 24 9.23 -12.41 -18.86
CA GLU A 24 9.35 -13.87 -18.95
C GLU A 24 8.52 -14.47 -20.09
N LYS A 25 7.67 -13.67 -20.78
CA LYS A 25 6.70 -14.14 -21.78
C LYS A 25 5.85 -15.32 -21.26
N ASN A 26 5.54 -15.29 -19.98
CA ASN A 26 4.85 -16.36 -19.27
C ASN A 26 3.77 -15.79 -18.35
N ALA A 27 2.51 -16.10 -18.63
CA ALA A 27 1.37 -15.65 -17.84
C ALA A 27 1.37 -16.20 -16.39
N ALA A 28 2.06 -17.31 -16.15
CA ALA A 28 2.21 -17.91 -14.81
C ALA A 28 3.35 -17.32 -13.99
N ALA A 29 4.23 -16.51 -14.59
CA ALA A 29 5.27 -15.81 -13.84
C ALA A 29 4.66 -14.82 -12.85
N ALA A 30 5.41 -14.46 -11.83
CA ALA A 30 5.01 -13.53 -10.76
C ALA A 30 3.92 -14.11 -9.82
N ASP A 31 4.37 -14.87 -8.81
CA ASP A 31 3.48 -15.34 -7.75
C ASP A 31 2.97 -14.17 -6.88
N ALA A 32 1.65 -14.04 -6.79
CA ALA A 32 1.01 -12.97 -6.04
C ALA A 32 1.36 -13.01 -4.53
N ASN A 33 1.56 -14.21 -3.95
CA ASN A 33 1.96 -14.33 -2.54
C ASN A 33 3.38 -13.80 -2.32
N ALA A 34 4.30 -14.11 -3.23
CA ALA A 34 5.66 -13.60 -3.16
C ALA A 34 5.70 -12.07 -3.27
N ILE A 35 4.88 -11.50 -4.14
CA ILE A 35 4.78 -10.04 -4.33
C ILE A 35 4.16 -9.37 -3.11
N LEU A 36 3.06 -9.89 -2.57
CA LEU A 36 2.46 -9.35 -1.36
C LEU A 36 3.44 -9.43 -0.18
N LYS A 37 4.16 -10.55 -0.05
CA LYS A 37 5.20 -10.70 0.98
C LYS A 37 6.34 -9.69 0.80
N ALA A 38 6.77 -9.43 -0.43
CA ALA A 38 7.78 -8.40 -0.71
C ALA A 38 7.29 -7.00 -0.33
N ALA A 39 6.03 -6.68 -0.61
CA ALA A 39 5.41 -5.38 -0.29
C ALA A 39 5.13 -5.18 1.21
N THR A 40 5.15 -6.23 2.02
CA THR A 40 4.85 -6.19 3.46
C THR A 40 6.07 -6.61 4.29
N ALA A 41 6.14 -7.86 4.71
CA ALA A 41 7.21 -8.38 5.55
C ALA A 41 8.62 -8.18 4.96
N GLY A 42 8.77 -8.32 3.64
CA GLY A 42 10.03 -8.10 2.95
C GLY A 42 10.48 -6.65 3.03
N SER A 43 9.57 -5.70 2.78
CA SER A 43 9.86 -4.27 2.90
C SER A 43 10.21 -3.86 4.33
N ALA A 44 9.48 -4.35 5.33
CA ALA A 44 9.77 -4.09 6.73
C ALA A 44 11.20 -4.50 7.09
N ARG A 45 11.61 -5.71 6.69
CA ARG A 45 12.97 -6.21 6.93
C ARG A 45 14.04 -5.41 6.18
N CYS A 46 13.78 -5.03 4.92
CA CYS A 46 14.70 -4.18 4.16
C CYS A 46 14.89 -2.81 4.80
N MET A 47 13.87 -2.30 5.48
CA MET A 47 13.92 -1.04 6.22
C MET A 47 14.56 -1.17 7.63
N GLY A 48 14.98 -2.38 8.03
CA GLY A 48 15.51 -2.63 9.37
C GLY A 48 14.47 -2.63 10.47
N LEU A 49 13.20 -2.92 10.14
CA LEU A 49 12.05 -2.97 11.05
C LEU A 49 11.48 -4.41 11.16
N PRO A 50 12.26 -5.37 11.64
CA PRO A 50 11.79 -6.76 11.73
C PRO A 50 10.60 -6.92 12.70
N GLU A 51 10.41 -5.98 13.62
CA GLU A 51 9.29 -5.96 14.56
C GLU A 51 7.94 -5.60 13.90
N ALA A 52 7.95 -5.05 12.67
CA ALA A 52 6.77 -4.70 11.89
C ALA A 52 6.46 -5.71 10.76
N ASP A 53 7.13 -6.86 10.73
CA ASP A 53 7.07 -7.79 9.59
C ASP A 53 5.87 -8.76 9.62
N CYS A 54 5.19 -8.89 10.75
CA CYS A 54 4.02 -9.77 10.88
C CYS A 54 3.10 -9.35 12.03
N ILE A 55 1.90 -9.87 12.02
CA ILE A 55 0.94 -9.71 13.12
C ILE A 55 1.16 -10.83 14.13
N ALA A 56 1.81 -10.51 15.26
CA ALA A 56 2.08 -11.45 16.34
C ALA A 56 2.24 -10.72 17.68
N PRO A 57 2.04 -11.39 18.82
CA PRO A 57 2.34 -10.82 20.13
C PRO A 57 3.81 -10.33 20.20
N GLY A 58 4.02 -9.14 20.74
CA GLY A 58 5.35 -8.52 20.86
C GLY A 58 5.86 -7.82 19.58
N LYS A 59 5.10 -7.82 18.50
CA LYS A 59 5.39 -7.05 17.28
C LYS A 59 4.75 -5.67 17.32
N LEU A 60 5.26 -4.75 16.50
CA LEU A 60 4.65 -3.44 16.32
C LEU A 60 3.26 -3.57 15.69
N ALA A 61 2.35 -2.75 16.15
CA ALA A 61 1.00 -2.68 15.58
C ALA A 61 0.96 -1.73 14.37
N ASP A 62 1.72 -2.10 13.32
CA ASP A 62 1.71 -1.43 12.02
C ASP A 62 0.77 -2.20 11.09
N LEU A 63 -0.45 -1.70 10.96
CA LEU A 63 -1.55 -2.44 10.34
C LEU A 63 -2.23 -1.61 9.26
N THR A 64 -2.65 -2.29 8.20
CA THR A 64 -3.55 -1.72 7.19
C THR A 64 -4.77 -2.63 7.04
N VAL A 65 -5.96 -2.07 7.24
CA VAL A 65 -7.24 -2.77 7.04
C VAL A 65 -7.78 -2.43 5.65
N ILE A 66 -8.10 -3.47 4.91
CA ILE A 66 -8.58 -3.37 3.52
C ILE A 66 -10.05 -3.78 3.45
N ASP A 67 -10.87 -2.93 2.83
CA ASP A 67 -12.28 -3.21 2.56
C ASP A 67 -12.39 -4.12 1.32
N LEU A 68 -12.83 -5.37 1.56
CA LEU A 68 -13.03 -6.35 0.51
C LEU A 68 -14.43 -6.27 -0.15
N HIS A 69 -15.37 -5.47 0.40
CA HIS A 69 -16.73 -5.31 -0.13
C HIS A 69 -16.83 -4.21 -1.21
N ARG A 70 -15.73 -3.92 -1.90
CA ARG A 70 -15.72 -2.99 -3.02
C ARG A 70 -15.87 -3.74 -4.35
N PRO A 71 -16.49 -3.13 -5.38
CA PRO A 71 -16.70 -3.79 -6.68
C PRO A 71 -15.43 -4.36 -7.31
N ASN A 72 -14.30 -3.66 -7.19
CA ASN A 72 -13.00 -4.12 -7.72
C ASN A 72 -12.43 -5.34 -6.98
N MET A 73 -12.94 -5.65 -5.78
CA MET A 73 -12.51 -6.81 -4.98
C MET A 73 -13.43 -8.02 -5.15
N GLN A 74 -14.51 -7.89 -5.93
CA GLN A 74 -15.50 -8.97 -6.10
C GLN A 74 -15.38 -9.63 -7.49
N PRO A 75 -15.67 -10.94 -7.57
CA PRO A 75 -15.90 -11.88 -6.49
C PRO A 75 -14.61 -12.22 -5.73
N ILE A 76 -14.72 -12.57 -4.44
CA ILE A 76 -13.57 -13.02 -3.66
C ILE A 76 -13.30 -14.49 -4.00
N ASN A 77 -12.30 -14.72 -4.82
CA ASN A 77 -11.82 -16.06 -5.15
C ASN A 77 -10.53 -16.39 -4.40
N ASN A 78 -9.56 -15.48 -4.46
CA ASN A 78 -8.29 -15.59 -3.75
C ASN A 78 -7.88 -14.20 -3.28
N ILE A 79 -7.90 -13.99 -1.97
CA ILE A 79 -7.67 -12.67 -1.35
C ILE A 79 -6.32 -12.08 -1.78
N THR A 80 -5.24 -12.88 -1.79
CA THR A 80 -3.92 -12.39 -2.20
C THR A 80 -3.91 -11.92 -3.65
N LYS A 81 -4.50 -12.71 -4.56
CA LYS A 81 -4.63 -12.32 -5.97
C LYS A 81 -5.51 -11.10 -6.13
N ASN A 82 -6.64 -11.03 -5.42
CA ASN A 82 -7.49 -9.84 -5.46
C ASN A 82 -6.74 -8.59 -4.99
N LEU A 83 -5.97 -8.67 -3.91
CA LEU A 83 -5.15 -7.55 -3.41
C LEU A 83 -4.12 -7.08 -4.43
N VAL A 84 -3.39 -8.03 -5.05
CA VAL A 84 -2.28 -7.71 -5.96
C VAL A 84 -2.77 -7.26 -7.33
N TYR A 85 -3.85 -7.86 -7.86
CA TYR A 85 -4.32 -7.56 -9.22
C TYR A 85 -5.43 -6.52 -9.29
N SER A 86 -6.26 -6.41 -8.26
CA SER A 86 -7.47 -5.59 -8.27
C SER A 86 -7.52 -4.57 -7.14
N GLY A 87 -6.66 -4.70 -6.13
CA GLY A 87 -6.60 -3.77 -5.00
C GLY A 87 -6.20 -2.36 -5.42
N ALA A 88 -6.71 -1.38 -4.71
CA ALA A 88 -6.41 0.03 -4.91
C ALA A 88 -6.33 0.76 -3.56
N LYS A 89 -5.65 1.91 -3.51
CA LYS A 89 -5.58 2.74 -2.30
C LYS A 89 -6.96 3.11 -1.73
N THR A 90 -7.98 3.17 -2.57
CA THR A 90 -9.36 3.43 -2.16
C THR A 90 -10.02 2.28 -1.38
N ASN A 91 -9.39 1.10 -1.37
CA ASN A 91 -9.81 -0.02 -0.53
C ASN A 91 -9.28 0.08 0.91
N VAL A 92 -8.32 0.97 1.18
CA VAL A 92 -7.78 1.16 2.53
C VAL A 92 -8.84 1.79 3.42
N ARG A 93 -9.23 1.08 4.46
CA ARG A 93 -10.20 1.53 5.45
C ARG A 93 -9.54 2.13 6.69
N LEU A 94 -8.39 1.57 7.10
CA LEU A 94 -7.64 2.03 8.25
C LEU A 94 -6.15 1.83 8.02
N THR A 95 -5.34 2.78 8.50
CA THR A 95 -3.90 2.65 8.63
C THR A 95 -3.50 2.98 10.07
N MET A 96 -2.74 2.07 10.67
CA MET A 96 -2.22 2.19 12.03
C MET A 96 -0.71 2.05 12.00
N VAL A 97 -0.01 2.85 12.78
CA VAL A 97 1.45 2.78 12.98
C VAL A 97 1.73 2.84 14.48
N ASP A 98 2.46 1.88 14.97
CA ASP A 98 2.79 1.73 16.40
C ASP A 98 1.55 1.86 17.30
N GLY A 99 0.45 1.20 16.90
CA GLY A 99 -0.83 1.21 17.60
C GLY A 99 -1.64 2.50 17.48
N ARG A 100 -1.14 3.53 16.77
CA ARG A 100 -1.84 4.80 16.54
C ARG A 100 -2.56 4.78 15.20
N ILE A 101 -3.87 5.01 15.22
CA ILE A 101 -4.63 5.15 13.97
C ILE A 101 -4.30 6.50 13.35
N LEU A 102 -3.74 6.48 12.14
CA LEU A 102 -3.38 7.68 11.38
C LEU A 102 -4.45 8.04 10.36
N TYR A 103 -5.10 7.03 9.80
CA TYR A 103 -6.14 7.18 8.77
C TYR A 103 -7.27 6.20 9.05
N GLU A 104 -8.50 6.66 8.94
CA GLU A 104 -9.70 5.84 9.07
C GLU A 104 -10.84 6.39 8.21
N ASN A 105 -11.49 5.52 7.42
CA ASN A 105 -12.69 5.81 6.65
C ASN A 105 -12.62 7.12 5.85
N GLY A 106 -11.49 7.40 5.17
CA GLY A 106 -11.30 8.59 4.34
C GLY A 106 -10.76 9.82 5.07
N ARG A 107 -10.45 9.72 6.37
CA ARG A 107 -9.99 10.85 7.18
C ARG A 107 -8.61 10.59 7.78
N PHE A 108 -7.73 11.58 7.73
CA PHE A 108 -6.51 11.61 8.51
C PHE A 108 -6.81 12.17 9.90
N LEU A 109 -6.48 11.41 10.96
CA LEU A 109 -6.90 11.76 12.32
C LEU A 109 -5.99 12.78 13.00
N ASN A 110 -4.70 12.82 12.64
CA ASN A 110 -3.69 13.67 13.29
C ASN A 110 -3.01 14.63 12.32
N THR A 111 -3.68 14.97 11.22
CA THR A 111 -3.06 15.74 10.14
C THR A 111 -4.07 16.73 9.58
N ASP A 112 -3.71 18.02 9.60
CA ASP A 112 -4.44 19.07 8.91
C ASP A 112 -4.06 19.08 7.43
N THR A 113 -4.85 18.37 6.63
CA THR A 113 -4.61 18.21 5.18
C THR A 113 -4.73 19.53 4.44
N ASP A 114 -5.65 20.42 4.84
CA ASP A 114 -5.86 21.72 4.19
C ASP A 114 -4.65 22.64 4.38
N LYS A 115 -4.08 22.63 5.58
CA LYS A 115 -2.83 23.35 5.86
C LYS A 115 -1.67 22.82 5.03
N ILE A 116 -1.56 21.50 4.88
CA ILE A 116 -0.51 20.88 4.06
C ILE A 116 -0.68 21.29 2.59
N TYR A 117 -1.88 21.23 2.04
CA TYR A 117 -2.14 21.61 0.64
C TYR A 117 -1.84 23.09 0.39
N LYS A 118 -2.25 23.98 1.28
CA LYS A 118 -1.92 25.41 1.21
C LYS A 118 -0.41 25.66 1.24
N ASN A 119 0.31 25.00 2.15
CA ASN A 119 1.76 25.13 2.26
C ASN A 119 2.48 24.60 1.02
N ALA A 120 2.05 23.46 0.49
CA ALA A 120 2.63 22.89 -0.73
C ALA A 120 2.41 23.82 -1.93
N GLN A 121 1.20 24.38 -2.08
CA GLN A 121 0.90 25.33 -3.15
C GLN A 121 1.76 26.60 -3.03
N ALA A 122 1.90 27.15 -1.83
CA ALA A 122 2.74 28.32 -1.60
C ALA A 122 4.23 28.10 -1.93
N VAL A 123 4.73 26.85 -1.82
CA VAL A 123 6.09 26.50 -2.28
C VAL A 123 6.15 26.54 -3.81
N ILE A 124 5.18 25.95 -4.50
CA ILE A 124 5.12 25.95 -5.97
C ILE A 124 5.05 27.36 -6.52
N ASP A 125 4.22 28.22 -5.91
CA ASP A 125 4.04 29.62 -6.36
C ASP A 125 5.32 30.47 -6.22
N ARG A 126 6.23 30.08 -5.31
CA ARG A 126 7.54 30.74 -5.16
C ARG A 126 8.61 30.29 -6.18
N ILE A 127 8.40 29.14 -6.82
CA ILE A 127 9.37 28.55 -7.75
C ILE A 127 9.02 28.93 -9.21
N ARG A 128 7.80 29.42 -9.44
CA ARG A 128 7.33 29.92 -10.74
C ARG A 128 7.75 31.36 -10.97
#